data_2b398290018e79a221d4aa0560972f68
#
_entry.id   2b398290018e79a221d4aa0560972f68
#
_cell.length_a   1.000
_cell.length_b   1.000
_cell.length_c   1.000
_cell.angle_alpha   90.00
_cell.angle_beta   90.00
_cell.angle_gamma   90.00
#
_symmetry.space_group_name_H-M   'P 1'
#
loop_
_entity.id
_entity.type
_entity.pdbx_description
1 polymer ?
#
loop_
_entity_poly.entity_id
_entity_poly.type
_entity_poly.pdbx_seq_one_letter_code
_entity_poly.pdbx_strand_id
1 'polypeptide(L)'
;MAIVVRNGSAGPCWRNAVAWIIVASAFLERTHRMSEVSSIHPYRRFSLAERDRRWAAVRALMRRDGIAAIVAPQNPGNSTDWQADARYLSHCGGGADASIAAVFPLEGEVTAVATSAAERWGPAVQDWVSDVREAKRRYGRVMAERLLELGLDTERIGVCGLDGGTRTPEGTVMHGTMKALSAALPHARFVDATDLLQEAREVKSAEEIAVLQTSVDIVERAIEAQTAAAQPGVPDYVVWAETMHGLFSRGSELSVHFNWVAAQNPGRTMTRPTARRLVAGDVIVAEIESSVIGYRAQQIRPLAVHRCDPVLMEMAKAHADLYPELLDTLRPGVTVGRLIDKIIALGKRVGTRSGALAGARASLIVHGRGLGDDRPLLLTSPDARPDYEATERSLAMGFPENGVYIVKPTIWTVDNRYQYIWGDTVRVTRDGAKRMGRAPIGMILSPDKPFTAWPSDNVVHAEGAT
;
A
#
# COMPACT_ATOMS: atom_id res chain seq x y z
N MET A 1 46.66 -14.17 7.84
CA MET A 1 47.17 -14.24 9.23
C MET A 1 46.67 -15.53 9.85
N ALA A 2 47.54 -16.54 9.95
CA ALA A 2 47.17 -17.86 10.43
C ALA A 2 47.17 -17.89 11.93
N ILE A 3 46.06 -18.23 12.56
CA ILE A 3 45.97 -18.41 14.03
C ILE A 3 46.11 -19.90 14.28
N VAL A 4 47.19 -20.29 14.95
CA VAL A 4 47.45 -21.64 15.45
C VAL A 4 46.69 -21.81 16.78
N VAL A 5 45.64 -22.63 16.80
CA VAL A 5 44.95 -22.99 18.05
C VAL A 5 45.61 -24.24 18.66
N ARG A 6 46.20 -24.06 19.83
CA ARG A 6 46.67 -25.20 20.63
C ARG A 6 45.47 -25.86 21.36
N ASN A 7 45.38 -27.17 21.26
CA ASN A 7 44.39 -27.96 21.95
C ASN A 7 44.56 -27.87 23.49
N GLY A 8 43.61 -27.19 24.15
CA GLY A 8 43.38 -27.23 25.58
C GLY A 8 41.89 -27.46 25.82
N SER A 9 41.57 -28.30 26.80
CA SER A 9 40.21 -28.70 27.20
C SER A 9 39.38 -27.47 27.62
N ALA A 10 38.53 -26.97 26.71
CA ALA A 10 37.67 -25.82 26.95
C ALA A 10 36.26 -26.30 27.33
N GLY A 11 35.74 -25.75 28.43
CA GLY A 11 34.39 -26.01 28.95
C GLY A 11 33.24 -25.49 28.05
N PRO A 12 31.98 -25.65 28.45
CA PRO A 12 30.77 -25.48 27.60
C PRO A 12 30.59 -24.10 26.99
N CYS A 13 31.28 -23.08 27.47
CA CYS A 13 31.11 -21.68 27.00
C CYS A 13 31.67 -21.46 25.59
N TRP A 14 32.64 -22.23 25.13
CA TRP A 14 33.28 -22.05 23.80
C TRP A 14 32.48 -22.66 22.65
N ARG A 15 31.61 -23.62 22.92
CA ARG A 15 30.74 -24.22 21.87
C ARG A 15 29.71 -23.21 21.34
N ASN A 16 29.24 -22.30 22.20
CA ASN A 16 28.32 -21.24 21.79
C ASN A 16 28.99 -20.15 20.98
N ALA A 17 30.26 -19.81 21.31
CA ALA A 17 31.01 -18.79 20.55
C ALA A 17 31.31 -19.23 19.11
N VAL A 18 31.63 -20.51 18.89
CA VAL A 18 31.87 -21.06 17.54
C VAL A 18 30.56 -21.10 16.72
N ALA A 19 29.44 -21.42 17.35
CA ALA A 19 28.13 -21.39 16.70
C ALA A 19 27.77 -19.96 16.25
N TRP A 20 28.05 -18.95 17.04
CA TRP A 20 27.82 -17.54 16.68
C TRP A 20 28.74 -17.07 15.54
N ILE A 21 29.99 -17.52 15.50
CA ILE A 21 30.93 -17.18 14.41
C ILE A 21 30.49 -17.83 13.09
N ILE A 22 29.99 -19.06 13.11
CA ILE A 22 29.47 -19.76 11.92
C ILE A 22 28.17 -19.08 11.43
N VAL A 23 27.28 -18.68 12.33
CA VAL A 23 26.04 -17.95 11.98
C VAL A 23 26.39 -16.56 11.43
N ALA A 24 27.34 -15.85 12.01
CA ALA A 24 27.80 -14.55 11.52
C ALA A 24 28.50 -14.67 10.15
N SER A 25 29.30 -15.71 9.91
CA SER A 25 29.95 -15.96 8.63
C SER A 25 28.94 -16.31 7.54
N ALA A 26 27.93 -17.16 7.84
CA ALA A 26 26.86 -17.48 6.90
C ALA A 26 25.96 -16.27 6.62
N PHE A 27 25.78 -15.39 7.59
CA PHE A 27 25.07 -14.12 7.42
C PHE A 27 25.85 -13.15 6.54
N LEU A 28 27.16 -13.05 6.73
CA LEU A 28 28.05 -12.22 5.90
C LEU A 28 28.20 -12.75 4.46
N GLU A 29 28.25 -14.07 4.26
CA GLU A 29 28.26 -14.65 2.91
C GLU A 29 26.91 -14.47 2.20
N ARG A 30 25.80 -14.49 2.93
CA ARG A 30 24.47 -14.21 2.41
C ARG A 30 24.30 -12.73 2.02
N THR A 31 24.89 -11.83 2.80
CA THR A 31 24.92 -10.40 2.46
C THR A 31 25.87 -10.10 1.30
N HIS A 32 26.97 -10.85 1.12
CA HIS A 32 27.88 -10.69 -0.02
C HIS A 32 27.27 -11.13 -1.35
N ARG A 33 26.40 -12.15 -1.37
CA ARG A 33 25.62 -12.53 -2.57
C ARG A 33 24.49 -11.56 -2.92
N MET A 34 24.10 -10.70 -1.97
CA MET A 34 23.16 -9.60 -2.25
C MET A 34 23.84 -8.34 -2.80
N SER A 35 25.17 -8.27 -2.82
CA SER A 35 25.93 -7.08 -3.24
C SER A 35 26.19 -6.98 -4.75
N GLU A 36 25.71 -7.92 -5.56
CA GLU A 36 25.70 -7.78 -7.04
C GLU A 36 24.44 -7.06 -7.56
N VAL A 37 23.56 -6.60 -6.68
CA VAL A 37 22.46 -5.71 -7.06
C VAL A 37 22.97 -4.28 -7.05
N SER A 38 23.57 -3.90 -8.17
CA SER A 38 23.75 -2.53 -8.68
C SER A 38 24.44 -1.51 -7.75
N SER A 39 25.34 -0.76 -8.34
CA SER A 39 25.85 0.56 -7.90
C SER A 39 24.73 1.61 -7.70
N ILE A 40 23.65 1.23 -7.03
CA ILE A 40 22.53 2.09 -6.73
C ILE A 40 22.88 2.88 -5.49
N HIS A 41 22.75 4.18 -5.59
CA HIS A 41 22.69 5.11 -4.48
C HIS A 41 21.94 4.45 -3.30
N PRO A 42 22.43 4.52 -2.05
CA PRO A 42 21.83 3.81 -0.91
C PRO A 42 20.35 4.12 -0.70
N TYR A 43 19.88 5.24 -1.23
CA TYR A 43 18.47 5.60 -1.24
C TYR A 43 17.93 5.57 -2.67
N ARG A 44 16.87 4.79 -2.92
CA ARG A 44 16.13 4.85 -4.18
C ARG A 44 15.48 6.22 -4.32
N ARG A 45 15.53 6.79 -5.51
CA ARG A 45 14.89 8.07 -5.83
C ARG A 45 14.37 8.07 -7.26
N PHE A 46 13.37 8.88 -7.48
CA PHE A 46 12.88 9.18 -8.82
C PHE A 46 13.80 10.16 -9.53
N SER A 47 13.82 10.10 -10.86
CA SER A 47 14.62 10.99 -11.70
C SER A 47 14.13 12.45 -11.63
N LEU A 48 14.99 13.38 -12.04
CA LEU A 48 14.58 14.77 -12.23
C LEU A 48 13.54 14.93 -13.35
N ALA A 49 13.55 14.05 -14.35
CA ALA A 49 12.51 14.04 -15.38
C ALA A 49 11.14 13.69 -14.81
N GLU A 50 11.08 12.75 -13.85
CA GLU A 50 9.84 12.43 -13.13
C GLU A 50 9.37 13.59 -12.25
N ARG A 51 10.29 14.28 -11.58
CA ARG A 51 9.99 15.53 -10.85
C ARG A 51 9.31 16.54 -11.77
N ASP A 52 9.95 16.83 -12.89
CA ASP A 52 9.48 17.86 -13.82
C ASP A 52 8.11 17.49 -14.42
N ARG A 53 7.89 16.21 -14.72
CA ARG A 53 6.58 15.69 -15.12
C ARG A 53 5.51 15.95 -14.05
N ARG A 54 5.79 15.63 -12.79
CA ARG A 54 4.85 15.82 -11.68
C ARG A 54 4.54 17.31 -11.48
N TRP A 55 5.58 18.12 -11.41
CA TRP A 55 5.42 19.57 -11.20
C TRP A 55 4.65 20.22 -12.33
N ALA A 56 4.92 19.83 -13.58
CA ALA A 56 4.16 20.32 -14.72
C ALA A 56 2.67 19.93 -14.64
N ALA A 57 2.36 18.70 -14.28
CA ALA A 57 0.98 18.22 -14.12
C ALA A 57 0.25 18.98 -12.99
N VAL A 58 0.86 19.11 -11.82
CA VAL A 58 0.26 19.87 -10.70
C VAL A 58 0.05 21.32 -11.06
N ARG A 59 1.04 22.00 -11.68
CA ARG A 59 0.91 23.39 -12.12
C ARG A 59 -0.18 23.60 -13.17
N ALA A 60 -0.37 22.61 -14.06
CA ALA A 60 -1.48 22.67 -15.02
C ALA A 60 -2.86 22.66 -14.31
N LEU A 61 -3.02 21.80 -13.31
CA LEU A 61 -4.23 21.75 -12.49
C LEU A 61 -4.42 23.01 -11.64
N MET A 62 -3.32 23.56 -11.08
CA MET A 62 -3.37 24.84 -10.35
C MET A 62 -3.84 25.98 -11.25
N ARG A 63 -3.36 26.06 -12.52
CA ARG A 63 -3.84 27.07 -13.48
C ARG A 63 -5.32 26.91 -13.79
N ARG A 64 -5.78 25.66 -13.99
CA ARG A 64 -7.20 25.36 -14.20
C ARG A 64 -8.07 25.90 -13.05
N ASP A 65 -7.61 25.72 -11.81
CA ASP A 65 -8.38 26.01 -10.60
C ASP A 65 -8.08 27.40 -10.01
N GLY A 66 -7.19 28.19 -10.66
CA GLY A 66 -6.80 29.53 -10.24
C GLY A 66 -6.12 29.58 -8.88
N ILE A 67 -5.22 28.61 -8.60
CA ILE A 67 -4.47 28.48 -7.37
C ILE A 67 -3.04 28.99 -7.57
N ALA A 68 -2.60 29.95 -6.74
CA ALA A 68 -1.27 30.55 -6.82
C ALA A 68 -0.17 29.73 -6.13
N ALA A 69 -0.52 29.04 -5.06
CA ALA A 69 0.35 28.05 -4.41
C ALA A 69 -0.46 26.95 -3.76
N ILE A 70 0.16 25.77 -3.61
CA ILE A 70 -0.35 24.67 -2.78
C ILE A 70 0.53 24.57 -1.54
N VAL A 71 -0.10 24.46 -0.37
CA VAL A 71 0.53 23.94 0.84
C VAL A 71 0.06 22.53 1.06
N ALA A 72 1.02 21.62 1.23
CA ALA A 72 0.80 20.25 1.69
C ALA A 72 1.29 20.15 3.15
N PRO A 73 0.39 20.33 4.14
CA PRO A 73 0.77 20.33 5.54
C PRO A 73 1.31 18.99 6.00
N GLN A 74 2.14 19.02 7.03
CA GLN A 74 2.57 17.81 7.70
C GLN A 74 1.37 17.09 8.32
N ASN A 75 1.45 15.77 8.35
CA ASN A 75 0.50 14.95 9.08
C ASN A 75 1.25 14.08 10.09
N PRO A 76 0.81 14.03 11.36
CA PRO A 76 1.45 13.23 12.41
C PRO A 76 1.16 11.74 12.28
N GLY A 77 0.33 11.32 11.34
CA GLY A 77 0.12 9.93 11.03
C GLY A 77 1.44 9.25 10.73
N ASN A 78 1.63 8.03 11.24
CA ASN A 78 2.81 7.25 11.06
C ASN A 78 2.87 6.57 9.68
N SER A 79 2.06 7.03 8.76
CA SER A 79 1.91 6.40 7.50
C SER A 79 2.39 7.30 6.36
N THR A 80 2.93 6.67 5.35
CA THR A 80 3.23 7.34 4.09
C THR A 80 1.99 7.94 3.44
N ASP A 81 0.80 7.42 3.72
CA ASP A 81 -0.47 7.97 3.24
C ASP A 81 -0.66 9.43 3.61
N TRP A 82 -0.44 9.71 4.86
CA TRP A 82 -0.67 11.04 5.40
C TRP A 82 0.33 12.08 4.90
N GLN A 83 1.49 11.63 4.40
CA GLN A 83 2.52 12.49 3.83
C GLN A 83 2.55 12.42 2.29
N ALA A 84 1.58 11.75 1.66
CA ALA A 84 1.58 11.51 0.22
C ALA A 84 1.71 12.80 -0.60
N ASP A 85 0.97 13.85 -0.23
CA ASP A 85 0.97 15.13 -0.95
C ASP A 85 2.34 15.83 -0.87
N ALA A 86 2.89 15.97 0.33
CA ALA A 86 4.19 16.59 0.53
C ALA A 86 5.31 15.78 -0.12
N ARG A 87 5.27 14.43 -0.01
CA ARG A 87 6.25 13.53 -0.67
C ARG A 87 6.15 13.58 -2.19
N TYR A 88 4.95 13.65 -2.75
CA TYR A 88 4.74 13.75 -4.19
C TYR A 88 5.37 15.00 -4.77
N LEU A 89 5.28 16.12 -4.05
CA LEU A 89 5.78 17.42 -4.47
C LEU A 89 7.30 17.60 -4.22
N SER A 90 7.84 17.03 -3.15
CA SER A 90 9.21 17.31 -2.69
C SER A 90 10.15 16.12 -2.74
N HIS A 91 9.64 14.89 -2.85
CA HIS A 91 10.41 13.65 -2.67
C HIS A 91 11.08 13.52 -1.29
N CYS A 92 10.64 14.31 -0.31
CA CYS A 92 11.07 14.27 1.08
C CYS A 92 10.02 13.56 1.93
N GLY A 93 10.42 12.96 3.05
CA GLY A 93 9.51 12.30 4.00
C GLY A 93 9.68 10.77 4.02
N GLY A 94 9.02 10.14 4.95
CA GLY A 94 9.03 8.67 5.11
C GLY A 94 9.35 8.25 6.53
N GLY A 95 8.32 7.98 7.31
CA GLY A 95 8.41 7.52 8.70
C GLY A 95 7.86 8.53 9.71
N ALA A 96 7.59 8.03 10.91
CA ALA A 96 6.88 8.77 11.95
C ALA A 96 7.62 10.04 12.43
N ASP A 97 8.95 9.97 12.50
CA ASP A 97 9.79 11.08 12.97
C ASP A 97 10.27 12.00 11.83
N ALA A 98 9.91 11.70 10.60
CA ALA A 98 10.32 12.44 9.41
C ALA A 98 9.14 13.18 8.78
N SER A 99 8.32 13.85 9.60
CA SER A 99 7.20 14.65 9.11
C SER A 99 7.67 15.74 8.18
N ILE A 100 7.01 15.85 7.04
CA ILE A 100 7.28 16.81 5.97
C ILE A 100 6.02 17.60 5.66
N ALA A 101 6.19 18.88 5.40
CA ALA A 101 5.24 19.72 4.68
C ALA A 101 5.93 20.27 3.41
N ALA A 102 5.13 20.75 2.48
CA ALA A 102 5.64 21.40 1.26
C ALA A 102 4.87 22.69 0.96
N VAL A 103 5.60 23.68 0.42
CA VAL A 103 5.02 24.85 -0.24
C VAL A 103 5.38 24.76 -1.72
N PHE A 104 4.36 24.65 -2.56
CA PHE A 104 4.50 24.44 -3.99
C PHE A 104 3.87 25.65 -4.72
N PRO A 105 4.65 26.63 -5.14
CA PRO A 105 4.14 27.78 -5.87
C PRO A 105 3.84 27.43 -7.34
N LEU A 106 2.90 28.15 -7.93
CA LEU A 106 2.59 28.05 -9.37
C LEU A 106 3.82 28.31 -10.23
N GLU A 107 4.64 29.26 -9.80
CA GLU A 107 5.91 29.59 -10.44
C GLU A 107 7.02 29.64 -9.38
N GLY A 108 8.24 29.20 -9.74
CA GLY A 108 9.41 29.25 -8.87
C GLY A 108 9.70 27.94 -8.12
N GLU A 109 10.56 28.05 -7.10
CA GLU A 109 11.13 26.94 -6.36
C GLU A 109 10.17 26.36 -5.32
N VAL A 110 10.12 25.03 -5.26
CA VAL A 110 9.40 24.28 -4.23
C VAL A 110 10.19 24.28 -2.94
N THR A 111 9.50 24.46 -1.81
CA THR A 111 10.08 24.42 -0.48
C THR A 111 9.57 23.20 0.26
N ALA A 112 10.48 22.37 0.79
CA ALA A 112 10.16 21.34 1.78
C ALA A 112 10.38 21.87 3.19
N VAL A 113 9.50 21.49 4.13
CA VAL A 113 9.60 21.90 5.52
C VAL A 113 9.70 20.65 6.40
N ALA A 114 10.89 20.40 6.96
CA ALA A 114 11.22 19.22 7.75
C ALA A 114 11.04 19.44 9.25
N THR A 115 10.91 18.39 10.04
CA THR A 115 10.68 18.46 11.51
C THR A 115 11.79 19.18 12.25
N SER A 116 13.05 18.67 12.19
CA SER A 116 14.14 19.11 13.07
C SER A 116 15.54 18.96 12.48
N ALA A 117 15.68 18.48 11.27
CA ALA A 117 16.99 18.22 10.64
C ALA A 117 16.84 18.34 9.13
N ALA A 118 16.78 19.60 8.67
CA ALA A 118 16.61 19.90 7.25
C ALA A 118 17.74 19.29 6.41
N GLU A 119 18.97 19.25 6.93
CA GLU A 119 20.13 18.66 6.29
C GLU A 119 19.99 17.16 5.96
N ARG A 120 19.08 16.43 6.64
CA ARG A 120 18.79 15.04 6.32
C ARG A 120 18.29 14.85 4.89
N TRP A 121 17.72 15.89 4.33
CA TRP A 121 17.12 15.88 2.99
C TRP A 121 18.03 16.51 1.94
N GLY A 122 19.33 16.57 2.22
CA GLY A 122 20.33 17.06 1.28
C GLY A 122 20.54 16.14 0.07
N PRO A 123 21.43 16.54 -0.86
CA PRO A 123 21.63 15.87 -2.17
C PRO A 123 21.98 14.37 -2.08
N ALA A 124 22.48 13.91 -0.93
CA ALA A 124 22.73 12.49 -0.71
C ALA A 124 21.46 11.65 -0.66
N VAL A 125 20.31 12.23 -0.31
CA VAL A 125 19.01 11.54 -0.15
C VAL A 125 18.06 11.91 -1.26
N GLN A 126 17.94 13.19 -1.61
CA GLN A 126 17.08 13.70 -2.68
C GLN A 126 17.74 14.89 -3.39
N ASP A 127 17.38 15.14 -4.63
CA ASP A 127 17.89 16.23 -5.48
C ASP A 127 16.77 17.05 -6.14
N TRP A 128 15.52 16.84 -5.68
CA TRP A 128 14.36 17.51 -6.23
C TRP A 128 14.19 18.95 -5.74
N VAL A 129 14.46 19.16 -4.46
CA VAL A 129 14.21 20.41 -3.76
C VAL A 129 15.50 20.89 -3.10
N SER A 130 15.91 22.12 -3.41
CA SER A 130 17.08 22.79 -2.81
C SER A 130 16.71 23.57 -1.55
N ASP A 131 15.51 24.16 -1.48
CA ASP A 131 15.01 24.90 -0.31
C ASP A 131 14.35 23.94 0.69
N VAL A 132 15.14 23.46 1.65
CA VAL A 132 14.63 22.62 2.75
C VAL A 132 14.79 23.37 4.06
N ARG A 133 13.66 23.62 4.74
CA ARG A 133 13.60 24.45 5.95
C ARG A 133 13.26 23.62 7.18
N GLU A 134 13.83 23.99 8.32
CA GLU A 134 13.53 23.36 9.59
C GLU A 134 12.29 23.99 10.24
N ALA A 135 11.28 23.16 10.52
CA ALA A 135 10.03 23.62 11.14
C ALA A 135 10.14 23.85 12.64
N LYS A 136 11.03 23.14 13.35
CA LYS A 136 11.05 23.07 14.82
C LYS A 136 9.64 22.82 15.38
N ARG A 137 8.90 21.91 14.71
CA ARG A 137 7.49 21.57 15.01
C ARG A 137 6.48 22.72 14.79
N ARG A 138 6.85 23.80 14.12
CA ARG A 138 5.98 24.97 13.82
C ARG A 138 5.74 25.12 12.32
N TYR A 139 5.25 24.08 11.70
CA TYR A 139 5.07 23.98 10.25
C TYR A 139 4.24 25.12 9.65
N GLY A 140 3.07 25.41 10.25
CA GLY A 140 2.20 26.48 9.76
C GLY A 140 2.89 27.84 9.71
N ARG A 141 3.77 28.13 10.68
CA ARG A 141 4.57 29.36 10.70
C ARG A 141 5.56 29.39 9.54
N VAL A 142 6.36 28.33 9.36
CA VAL A 142 7.41 28.29 8.31
C VAL A 142 6.79 28.30 6.90
N MET A 143 5.67 27.62 6.71
CA MET A 143 4.93 27.70 5.45
C MET A 143 4.38 29.12 5.19
N ALA A 144 3.84 29.79 6.22
CA ALA A 144 3.37 31.16 6.09
C ALA A 144 4.50 32.14 5.78
N GLU A 145 5.65 32.03 6.47
CA GLU A 145 6.86 32.84 6.19
C GLU A 145 7.28 32.67 4.73
N ARG A 146 7.24 31.43 4.19
CA ARG A 146 7.56 31.19 2.78
C ARG A 146 6.56 31.81 1.81
N LEU A 147 5.27 31.74 2.10
CA LEU A 147 4.24 32.37 1.27
C LEU A 147 4.36 33.89 1.24
N LEU A 148 4.71 34.51 2.38
CA LEU A 148 5.01 35.95 2.48
C LEU A 148 6.25 36.33 1.64
N GLU A 149 7.34 35.57 1.73
CA GLU A 149 8.53 35.77 0.90
C GLU A 149 8.23 35.72 -0.61
N LEU A 150 7.24 34.89 -0.98
CA LEU A 150 6.78 34.77 -2.39
C LEU A 150 5.79 35.85 -2.80
N GLY A 151 5.35 36.73 -1.88
CA GLY A 151 4.36 37.75 -2.14
C GLY A 151 2.95 37.21 -2.42
N LEU A 152 2.59 36.08 -1.79
CA LEU A 152 1.33 35.36 -2.02
C LEU A 152 0.30 35.56 -0.88
N ASP A 153 0.44 36.62 -0.11
CA ASP A 153 -0.34 36.90 1.09
C ASP A 153 -1.80 37.35 0.83
N THR A 154 -2.13 37.66 -0.42
CA THR A 154 -3.50 38.03 -0.86
C THR A 154 -4.08 37.00 -1.84
N GLU A 155 -3.33 35.97 -2.17
CA GLU A 155 -3.65 35.05 -3.25
C GLU A 155 -4.56 33.88 -2.81
N ARG A 156 -5.01 33.11 -3.79
CA ARG A 156 -5.74 31.87 -3.59
C ARG A 156 -4.76 30.72 -3.33
N ILE A 157 -4.74 30.22 -2.12
CA ILE A 157 -3.81 29.16 -1.65
C ILE A 157 -4.57 27.84 -1.48
N GLY A 158 -4.16 26.82 -2.22
CA GLY A 158 -4.67 25.47 -2.06
C GLY A 158 -4.05 24.79 -0.83
N VAL A 159 -4.88 24.14 -0.02
CA VAL A 159 -4.43 23.38 1.16
C VAL A 159 -4.82 21.93 1.01
N CYS A 160 -3.84 21.02 0.97
CA CYS A 160 -4.11 19.59 0.93
C CYS A 160 -4.63 19.10 2.28
N GLY A 161 -5.71 18.33 2.28
CA GLY A 161 -6.35 17.80 3.48
C GLY A 161 -7.17 18.83 4.24
N LEU A 162 -7.54 19.97 3.63
CA LEU A 162 -8.40 20.96 4.26
C LEU A 162 -9.83 20.45 4.40
N ASP A 163 -10.37 19.92 3.33
CA ASP A 163 -11.65 19.23 3.29
C ASP A 163 -11.46 17.72 3.14
N GLY A 164 -12.56 16.99 3.11
CA GLY A 164 -12.55 15.55 3.12
C GLY A 164 -11.90 14.91 1.89
N GLY A 165 -10.93 14.07 2.14
CA GLY A 165 -10.42 13.10 1.18
C GLY A 165 -11.15 11.76 1.30
N THR A 166 -10.84 10.84 0.40
CA THR A 166 -11.48 9.52 0.31
C THR A 166 -11.55 8.74 1.62
N ARG A 167 -10.50 8.80 2.47
CA ARG A 167 -10.43 8.09 3.76
C ARG A 167 -10.61 8.99 4.97
N THR A 168 -10.60 10.26 4.78
CA THR A 168 -10.64 11.27 5.85
C THR A 168 -11.66 12.35 5.49
N PRO A 169 -12.96 12.04 5.57
CA PRO A 169 -14.01 12.95 5.12
C PRO A 169 -14.06 14.28 5.87
N GLU A 170 -13.42 14.37 7.03
CA GLU A 170 -13.30 15.61 7.81
C GLU A 170 -11.95 16.32 7.60
N GLY A 171 -11.15 15.88 6.61
CA GLY A 171 -9.81 16.41 6.35
C GLY A 171 -8.72 15.88 7.27
N THR A 172 -7.50 16.35 7.08
CA THR A 172 -6.31 15.88 7.80
C THR A 172 -5.44 17.00 8.34
N VAL A 173 -5.72 18.24 7.98
CA VAL A 173 -4.93 19.39 8.44
C VAL A 173 -5.15 19.64 9.92
N MET A 174 -4.07 19.74 10.66
CA MET A 174 -4.16 20.08 12.08
C MET A 174 -4.68 21.50 12.26
N HIS A 175 -5.65 21.67 13.16
CA HIS A 175 -6.23 22.97 13.49
C HIS A 175 -5.17 24.04 13.83
N GLY A 176 -4.12 23.68 14.60
CA GLY A 176 -3.02 24.58 14.93
C GLY A 176 -2.23 25.08 13.74
N THR A 177 -2.06 24.23 12.70
CA THR A 177 -1.40 24.61 11.46
C THR A 177 -2.23 25.60 10.68
N MET A 178 -3.54 25.36 10.49
CA MET A 178 -4.44 26.32 9.84
C MET A 178 -4.56 27.63 10.59
N LYS A 179 -4.65 27.58 11.93
CA LYS A 179 -4.65 28.80 12.76
C LYS A 179 -3.40 29.65 12.53
N ALA A 180 -2.22 29.02 12.44
CA ALA A 180 -0.97 29.74 12.20
C ALA A 180 -0.93 30.36 10.79
N LEU A 181 -1.36 29.62 9.76
CA LEU A 181 -1.45 30.11 8.37
C LEU A 181 -2.43 31.29 8.28
N SER A 182 -3.66 31.14 8.79
CA SER A 182 -4.69 32.18 8.70
C SER A 182 -4.32 33.44 9.52
N ALA A 183 -3.64 33.29 10.63
CA ALA A 183 -3.19 34.44 11.42
C ALA A 183 -2.06 35.22 10.75
N ALA A 184 -1.16 34.54 10.04
CA ALA A 184 -0.04 35.18 9.34
C ALA A 184 -0.45 35.74 7.98
N LEU A 185 -1.47 35.19 7.34
CA LEU A 185 -1.93 35.53 6.00
C LEU A 185 -3.45 35.86 6.02
N PRO A 186 -3.86 36.93 6.71
CA PRO A 186 -5.27 37.24 6.94
C PRO A 186 -6.05 37.63 5.67
N HIS A 187 -5.35 37.96 4.60
CA HIS A 187 -5.94 38.35 3.31
C HIS A 187 -5.87 37.22 2.26
N ALA A 188 -5.17 36.14 2.53
CA ALA A 188 -5.12 34.98 1.63
C ALA A 188 -6.45 34.22 1.65
N ARG A 189 -6.83 33.68 0.49
CA ARG A 189 -8.00 32.82 0.37
C ARG A 189 -7.59 31.36 0.38
N PHE A 190 -7.72 30.68 1.51
CA PHE A 190 -7.47 29.25 1.59
C PHE A 190 -8.64 28.46 1.00
N VAL A 191 -8.30 27.47 0.15
CA VAL A 191 -9.25 26.55 -0.51
C VAL A 191 -8.72 25.13 -0.45
N ASP A 192 -9.60 24.14 -0.54
CA ASP A 192 -9.16 22.73 -0.59
C ASP A 192 -8.41 22.43 -1.90
N ALA A 193 -7.33 21.66 -1.79
CA ALA A 193 -6.54 21.14 -2.91
C ALA A 193 -6.34 19.62 -2.85
N THR A 194 -7.08 18.92 -2.00
CA THR A 194 -6.98 17.47 -1.79
C THR A 194 -7.25 16.71 -3.08
N ASP A 195 -8.37 16.99 -3.72
CA ASP A 195 -8.76 16.34 -4.97
C ASP A 195 -7.80 16.66 -6.13
N LEU A 196 -7.22 17.86 -6.15
CA LEU A 196 -6.26 18.27 -7.17
C LEU A 196 -5.01 17.37 -7.12
N LEU A 197 -4.45 17.14 -5.94
CA LEU A 197 -3.27 16.29 -5.76
C LEU A 197 -3.59 14.82 -6.02
N GLN A 198 -4.78 14.35 -5.64
CA GLN A 198 -5.23 12.99 -5.98
C GLN A 198 -5.35 12.81 -7.50
N GLU A 199 -5.90 13.79 -8.22
CA GLU A 199 -5.97 13.80 -9.68
C GLU A 199 -4.58 13.74 -10.33
N ALA A 200 -3.62 14.51 -9.82
CA ALA A 200 -2.24 14.50 -10.31
C ALA A 200 -1.54 13.14 -10.13
N ARG A 201 -1.91 12.39 -9.07
CA ARG A 201 -1.34 11.06 -8.76
C ARG A 201 -2.05 9.89 -9.42
N GLU A 202 -3.23 10.11 -10.00
CA GLU A 202 -4.09 9.03 -10.49
C GLU A 202 -3.41 8.20 -11.59
N VAL A 203 -2.77 8.85 -12.56
CA VAL A 203 -2.03 8.20 -13.65
C VAL A 203 -0.56 8.04 -13.27
N LYS A 204 -0.11 6.80 -13.16
CA LYS A 204 1.27 6.47 -12.77
C LYS A 204 2.21 6.53 -13.95
N SER A 205 3.40 7.09 -13.73
CA SER A 205 4.50 7.04 -14.70
C SER A 205 5.12 5.65 -14.78
N ALA A 206 6.00 5.44 -15.74
CA ALA A 206 6.76 4.20 -15.86
C ALA A 206 7.67 3.97 -14.65
N GLU A 207 8.27 5.03 -14.08
CA GLU A 207 9.09 4.95 -12.88
C GLU A 207 8.25 4.56 -11.65
N GLU A 208 7.07 5.17 -11.48
CA GLU A 208 6.14 4.83 -10.39
C GLU A 208 5.67 3.38 -10.49
N ILE A 209 5.36 2.89 -11.70
CA ILE A 209 4.97 1.50 -11.95
C ILE A 209 6.10 0.53 -11.61
N ALA A 210 7.35 0.86 -11.95
CA ALA A 210 8.51 0.03 -11.62
C ALA A 210 8.74 -0.09 -10.10
N VAL A 211 8.54 1.00 -9.36
CA VAL A 211 8.60 1.00 -7.89
C VAL A 211 7.46 0.20 -7.29
N LEU A 212 6.25 0.35 -7.80
CA LEU A 212 5.09 -0.45 -7.38
C LEU A 212 5.30 -1.94 -7.66
N GLN A 213 5.90 -2.30 -8.80
CA GLN A 213 6.25 -3.70 -9.07
C GLN A 213 7.23 -4.25 -8.04
N THR A 214 8.24 -3.45 -7.63
CA THR A 214 9.15 -3.86 -6.54
C THR A 214 8.38 -4.09 -5.23
N SER A 215 7.43 -3.21 -4.90
CA SER A 215 6.59 -3.39 -3.73
C SER A 215 5.75 -4.67 -3.81
N VAL A 216 5.18 -4.99 -4.97
CA VAL A 216 4.44 -6.26 -5.20
C VAL A 216 5.35 -7.47 -4.98
N ASP A 217 6.55 -7.45 -5.56
CA ASP A 217 7.50 -8.56 -5.45
C ASP A 217 7.90 -8.81 -3.98
N ILE A 218 8.03 -7.75 -3.18
CA ILE A 218 8.30 -7.86 -1.73
C ILE A 218 7.11 -8.48 -1.00
N VAL A 219 5.87 -8.08 -1.30
CA VAL A 219 4.67 -8.68 -0.70
C VAL A 219 4.60 -10.17 -1.00
N GLU A 220 4.85 -10.59 -2.23
CA GLU A 220 4.82 -12.01 -2.60
C GLU A 220 5.85 -12.83 -1.81
N ARG A 221 7.06 -12.29 -1.59
CA ARG A 221 8.08 -12.93 -0.74
C ARG A 221 7.68 -13.00 0.74
N ALA A 222 6.94 -12.02 1.23
CA ALA A 222 6.39 -12.05 2.58
C ALA A 222 5.30 -13.13 2.72
N ILE A 223 4.47 -13.31 1.69
CA ILE A 223 3.47 -14.39 1.64
C ILE A 223 4.13 -15.77 1.59
N GLU A 224 5.27 -15.93 0.89
CA GLU A 224 6.07 -17.17 0.95
C GLU A 224 6.55 -17.46 2.38
N ALA A 225 7.08 -16.45 3.08
CA ALA A 225 7.51 -16.59 4.47
C ALA A 225 6.33 -16.94 5.40
N GLN A 226 5.18 -16.28 5.21
CA GLN A 226 3.94 -16.61 5.90
C GLN A 226 3.55 -18.07 5.70
N THR A 227 3.57 -18.52 4.43
CA THR A 227 3.19 -19.89 4.06
C THR A 227 4.09 -20.92 4.70
N ALA A 228 5.40 -20.67 4.75
CA ALA A 228 6.36 -21.55 5.40
C ALA A 228 6.17 -21.65 6.93
N ALA A 229 5.83 -20.52 7.56
CA ALA A 229 5.67 -20.44 9.01
C ALA A 229 4.30 -20.95 9.51
N ALA A 230 3.29 -21.03 8.65
CA ALA A 230 1.92 -21.40 9.01
C ALA A 230 1.78 -22.91 9.25
N GLN A 231 2.21 -23.36 10.43
CA GLN A 231 2.19 -24.77 10.83
C GLN A 231 1.31 -25.01 12.08
N PRO A 232 0.67 -26.19 12.23
CA PRO A 232 -0.04 -26.54 13.44
C PRO A 232 0.84 -26.41 14.68
N GLY A 233 0.29 -25.85 15.76
CA GLY A 233 1.00 -25.63 17.02
C GLY A 233 1.79 -24.31 17.09
N VAL A 234 2.05 -23.65 15.96
CA VAL A 234 2.71 -22.34 15.93
C VAL A 234 1.73 -21.25 16.39
N PRO A 235 2.10 -20.36 17.32
CA PRO A 235 1.28 -19.21 17.66
C PRO A 235 1.08 -18.29 16.44
N ASP A 236 -0.13 -17.74 16.24
CA ASP A 236 -0.41 -16.98 15.04
C ASP A 236 0.42 -15.69 14.95
N TYR A 237 0.78 -15.05 16.09
CA TYR A 237 1.69 -13.90 16.09
C TYR A 237 3.11 -14.24 15.61
N VAL A 238 3.54 -15.50 15.70
CA VAL A 238 4.85 -15.94 15.18
C VAL A 238 4.79 -15.96 13.64
N VAL A 239 3.71 -16.51 13.08
CA VAL A 239 3.51 -16.48 11.63
C VAL A 239 3.45 -15.04 11.10
N TRP A 240 2.79 -14.16 11.85
CA TRP A 240 2.79 -12.73 11.54
C TRP A 240 4.20 -12.12 11.58
N ALA A 241 4.99 -12.45 12.61
CA ALA A 241 6.36 -11.95 12.73
C ALA A 241 7.25 -12.41 11.57
N GLU A 242 7.11 -13.66 11.11
CA GLU A 242 7.82 -14.16 9.93
C GLU A 242 7.37 -13.45 8.64
N THR A 243 6.08 -13.11 8.53
CA THR A 243 5.57 -12.29 7.42
C THR A 243 6.21 -10.91 7.41
N MET A 244 6.29 -10.26 8.58
CA MET A 244 6.95 -8.94 8.74
C MET A 244 8.44 -9.04 8.45
N HIS A 245 9.12 -10.09 8.93
CA HIS A 245 10.51 -10.36 8.57
C HIS A 245 10.67 -10.49 7.04
N GLY A 246 9.74 -11.18 6.39
CA GLY A 246 9.70 -11.31 4.93
C GLY A 246 9.61 -9.97 4.21
N LEU A 247 8.89 -8.99 4.74
CA LEU A 247 8.81 -7.63 4.20
C LEU A 247 10.11 -6.84 4.44
N PHE A 248 10.51 -6.69 5.70
CA PHE A 248 11.60 -5.79 6.08
C PHE A 248 12.97 -6.27 5.64
N SER A 249 13.22 -7.58 5.65
CA SER A 249 14.48 -8.15 5.16
C SER A 249 14.70 -7.96 3.65
N ARG A 250 13.68 -7.46 2.94
CA ARG A 250 13.73 -7.14 1.50
C ARG A 250 13.59 -5.66 1.19
N GLY A 251 13.67 -4.82 2.22
CA GLY A 251 13.71 -3.36 2.09
C GLY A 251 12.35 -2.69 2.00
N SER A 252 11.28 -3.33 2.50
CA SER A 252 10.03 -2.61 2.71
C SER A 252 10.22 -1.54 3.78
N GLU A 253 9.68 -0.36 3.53
CA GLU A 253 9.41 0.62 4.59
C GLU A 253 8.28 0.10 5.49
N LEU A 254 8.05 0.78 6.62
CA LEU A 254 6.95 0.46 7.50
C LEU A 254 5.61 0.63 6.76
N SER A 255 4.82 -0.44 6.73
CA SER A 255 3.51 -0.44 6.08
C SER A 255 2.43 0.15 7.00
N VAL A 256 1.39 0.70 6.39
CA VAL A 256 0.24 1.31 7.08
C VAL A 256 -0.82 0.29 7.42
N HIS A 257 -1.12 -0.58 6.47
CA HIS A 257 -2.16 -1.58 6.58
C HIS A 257 -1.60 -2.95 6.85
N PHE A 258 -2.02 -3.52 7.96
CA PHE A 258 -1.73 -4.89 8.30
C PHE A 258 -2.90 -5.49 9.10
N ASN A 259 -3.91 -5.93 8.38
CA ASN A 259 -5.05 -6.60 8.97
C ASN A 259 -4.84 -8.12 8.99
N TRP A 260 -5.26 -8.78 10.06
CA TRP A 260 -4.98 -10.19 10.30
C TRP A 260 -6.13 -10.90 11.00
N VAL A 261 -6.46 -12.10 10.56
CA VAL A 261 -7.28 -13.06 11.31
C VAL A 261 -6.84 -14.47 10.97
N ALA A 262 -6.83 -15.37 11.99
CA ALA A 262 -6.57 -16.78 11.82
C ALA A 262 -7.65 -17.57 12.58
N ALA A 263 -8.43 -18.40 11.87
CA ALA A 263 -9.51 -19.21 12.42
C ALA A 263 -9.91 -20.31 11.43
N GLN A 264 -10.66 -21.33 11.87
CA GLN A 264 -11.17 -22.38 10.98
C GLN A 264 -12.15 -21.83 9.94
N ASN A 265 -12.92 -20.83 10.32
CA ASN A 265 -13.77 -20.06 9.42
C ASN A 265 -13.59 -18.58 9.77
N PRO A 266 -12.56 -17.90 9.18
CA PRO A 266 -12.30 -16.51 9.49
C PRO A 266 -13.46 -15.66 9.00
N GLY A 267 -14.09 -14.94 9.93
CA GLY A 267 -15.08 -13.93 9.62
C GLY A 267 -14.47 -12.70 8.96
N ARG A 268 -15.28 -11.70 8.64
CA ARG A 268 -14.84 -10.46 8.00
C ARG A 268 -13.93 -9.60 8.89
N THR A 269 -14.00 -9.76 10.20
CA THR A 269 -13.27 -8.91 11.14
C THR A 269 -11.81 -9.34 11.22
N MET A 270 -10.99 -8.72 10.42
CA MET A 270 -9.55 -8.78 10.54
C MET A 270 -9.10 -7.76 11.58
N THR A 271 -8.31 -8.19 12.57
CA THR A 271 -7.82 -7.32 13.65
C THR A 271 -6.31 -7.35 13.73
N ARG A 272 -5.79 -8.24 14.55
CA ARG A 272 -4.35 -8.42 14.80
C ARG A 272 -4.07 -9.86 15.22
N PRO A 273 -2.81 -10.31 15.11
CA PRO A 273 -2.39 -11.62 15.61
C PRO A 273 -2.61 -11.78 17.11
N THR A 274 -2.76 -13.04 17.53
CA THR A 274 -2.98 -13.44 18.92
C THR A 274 -1.98 -14.50 19.35
N ALA A 275 -2.04 -14.90 20.64
CA ALA A 275 -1.26 -16.03 21.15
C ALA A 275 -1.88 -17.41 20.82
N ARG A 276 -3.02 -17.43 20.09
CA ARG A 276 -3.67 -18.70 19.71
C ARG A 276 -2.73 -19.53 18.85
N ARG A 277 -2.64 -20.82 19.15
CA ARG A 277 -1.87 -21.74 18.32
C ARG A 277 -2.72 -22.20 17.15
N LEU A 278 -2.15 -22.20 15.97
CA LEU A 278 -2.79 -22.69 14.76
C LEU A 278 -3.08 -24.18 14.88
N VAL A 279 -4.16 -24.60 14.26
CA VAL A 279 -4.50 -26.01 14.08
C VAL A 279 -4.75 -26.29 12.59
N ALA A 280 -4.59 -27.56 12.19
CA ALA A 280 -4.90 -27.96 10.81
C ALA A 280 -6.37 -27.64 10.48
N GLY A 281 -6.59 -26.95 9.36
CA GLY A 281 -7.90 -26.43 8.94
C GLY A 281 -8.14 -24.97 9.30
N ASP A 282 -7.25 -24.30 10.04
CA ASP A 282 -7.30 -22.86 10.18
C ASP A 282 -7.00 -22.19 8.83
N VAL A 283 -7.67 -21.08 8.59
CA VAL A 283 -7.39 -20.21 7.45
C VAL A 283 -6.92 -18.86 7.97
N ILE A 284 -5.76 -18.42 7.50
CA ILE A 284 -5.22 -17.09 7.73
C ILE A 284 -5.71 -16.19 6.59
N VAL A 285 -6.35 -15.09 6.93
CA VAL A 285 -6.67 -14.01 6.00
C VAL A 285 -5.94 -12.76 6.48
N ALA A 286 -5.08 -12.24 5.63
CA ALA A 286 -4.29 -11.07 5.94
C ALA A 286 -4.23 -10.10 4.75
N GLU A 287 -4.33 -8.82 5.04
CA GLU A 287 -3.96 -7.75 4.10
C GLU A 287 -2.48 -7.46 4.27
N ILE A 288 -1.66 -7.96 3.38
CA ILE A 288 -0.21 -7.77 3.43
C ILE A 288 0.18 -6.65 2.48
N GLU A 289 0.90 -5.67 3.01
CA GLU A 289 1.31 -4.48 2.28
C GLU A 289 2.80 -4.23 2.45
N SER A 290 3.49 -3.87 1.37
CA SER A 290 4.84 -3.33 1.39
C SER A 290 4.88 -1.88 0.93
N SER A 291 5.94 -1.17 1.27
CA SER A 291 6.20 0.20 0.84
C SER A 291 7.64 0.34 0.37
N VAL A 292 7.83 0.94 -0.80
CA VAL A 292 9.17 1.31 -1.34
C VAL A 292 9.11 2.77 -1.74
N ILE A 293 9.95 3.62 -1.13
CA ILE A 293 9.91 5.09 -1.27
C ILE A 293 8.48 5.67 -1.17
N GLY A 294 7.68 5.11 -0.25
CA GLY A 294 6.30 5.48 -0.01
C GLY A 294 5.28 4.81 -0.94
N TYR A 295 5.71 4.21 -2.05
CA TYR A 295 4.80 3.53 -2.98
C TYR A 295 4.46 2.15 -2.47
N ARG A 296 3.16 1.90 -2.33
CA ARG A 296 2.64 0.73 -1.64
C ARG A 296 1.91 -0.21 -2.58
N ALA A 297 2.15 -1.49 -2.36
CA ALA A 297 1.39 -2.57 -2.95
C ALA A 297 0.76 -3.44 -1.86
N GLN A 298 -0.43 -3.94 -2.10
CA GLN A 298 -1.18 -4.75 -1.16
C GLN A 298 -1.71 -6.01 -1.83
N GLN A 299 -1.71 -7.12 -1.09
CA GLN A 299 -2.31 -8.37 -1.54
C GLN A 299 -3.07 -9.04 -0.38
N ILE A 300 -4.13 -9.77 -0.73
CA ILE A 300 -4.82 -10.70 0.16
C ILE A 300 -4.70 -12.09 -0.43
N ARG A 301 -4.13 -13.01 0.35
CA ARG A 301 -3.96 -14.41 -0.04
C ARG A 301 -4.45 -15.29 1.11
N PRO A 302 -5.68 -15.81 1.07
CA PRO A 302 -6.13 -16.77 2.05
C PRO A 302 -5.21 -17.99 2.06
N LEU A 303 -4.74 -18.35 3.25
CA LEU A 303 -3.79 -19.44 3.49
C LEU A 303 -4.38 -20.42 4.48
N ALA A 304 -4.69 -21.64 4.04
CA ALA A 304 -5.18 -22.72 4.90
C ALA A 304 -4.01 -23.55 5.45
N VAL A 305 -4.07 -23.88 6.73
CA VAL A 305 -3.07 -24.69 7.43
C VAL A 305 -3.32 -26.18 7.14
N HIS A 306 -2.50 -26.79 6.29
CA HIS A 306 -2.48 -28.19 5.84
C HIS A 306 -3.75 -28.67 5.14
N ARG A 307 -4.94 -28.20 5.52
CA ARG A 307 -6.24 -28.54 4.93
C ARG A 307 -7.19 -27.37 5.00
N CYS A 308 -8.22 -27.38 4.19
CA CYS A 308 -9.23 -26.35 4.15
C CYS A 308 -10.64 -26.93 4.17
N ASP A 309 -11.58 -26.17 4.74
CA ASP A 309 -13.00 -26.48 4.66
C ASP A 309 -13.44 -26.59 3.19
N PRO A 310 -14.18 -27.66 2.79
CA PRO A 310 -14.65 -27.82 1.41
C PRO A 310 -15.45 -26.62 0.87
N VAL A 311 -16.24 -25.96 1.73
CA VAL A 311 -17.00 -24.76 1.33
C VAL A 311 -16.07 -23.62 0.92
N LEU A 312 -15.02 -23.36 1.70
CA LEU A 312 -14.03 -22.33 1.37
C LEU A 312 -13.24 -22.69 0.09
N MET A 313 -12.96 -23.97 -0.15
CA MET A 313 -12.35 -24.44 -1.39
C MET A 313 -13.24 -24.22 -2.61
N GLU A 314 -14.54 -24.49 -2.47
CA GLU A 314 -15.53 -24.22 -3.53
C GLU A 314 -15.65 -22.73 -3.82
N MET A 315 -15.64 -21.88 -2.76
CA MET A 315 -15.65 -20.43 -2.89
C MET A 315 -14.37 -19.92 -3.58
N ALA A 316 -13.21 -20.50 -3.24
CA ALA A 316 -11.93 -20.13 -3.88
C ALA A 316 -11.95 -20.40 -5.39
N LYS A 317 -12.49 -21.55 -5.82
CA LYS A 317 -12.69 -21.87 -7.25
C LYS A 317 -13.64 -20.88 -7.92
N ALA A 318 -14.78 -20.61 -7.29
CA ALA A 318 -15.73 -19.63 -7.83
C ALA A 318 -15.13 -18.23 -7.94
N HIS A 319 -14.28 -17.85 -6.99
CA HIS A 319 -13.57 -16.58 -7.01
C HIS A 319 -12.54 -16.54 -8.16
N ALA A 320 -11.79 -17.60 -8.36
CA ALA A 320 -10.82 -17.68 -9.45
C ALA A 320 -11.49 -17.57 -10.84
N ASP A 321 -12.72 -18.08 -10.99
CA ASP A 321 -13.51 -17.92 -12.22
C ASP A 321 -14.01 -16.48 -12.44
N LEU A 322 -14.40 -15.78 -11.38
CA LEU A 322 -14.97 -14.42 -11.52
C LEU A 322 -13.91 -13.32 -11.63
N TYR A 323 -12.74 -13.53 -11.04
CA TYR A 323 -11.74 -12.47 -10.92
C TYR A 323 -11.21 -11.96 -12.27
N PRO A 324 -10.83 -12.83 -13.23
CA PRO A 324 -10.41 -12.38 -14.56
C PRO A 324 -11.47 -11.52 -15.27
N GLU A 325 -12.75 -11.92 -15.24
CA GLU A 325 -13.82 -11.14 -15.86
C GLU A 325 -14.03 -9.77 -15.20
N LEU A 326 -13.82 -9.68 -13.88
CA LEU A 326 -13.86 -8.41 -13.17
C LEU A 326 -12.71 -7.50 -13.64
N LEU A 327 -11.51 -8.05 -13.80
CA LEU A 327 -10.34 -7.32 -14.27
C LEU A 327 -10.49 -6.86 -15.73
N ASP A 328 -11.05 -7.66 -16.60
CA ASP A 328 -11.32 -7.29 -18.00
C ASP A 328 -12.33 -6.12 -18.10
N THR A 329 -13.18 -5.95 -17.08
CA THR A 329 -14.11 -4.82 -16.99
C THR A 329 -13.39 -3.51 -16.60
N LEU A 330 -12.29 -3.61 -15.86
CA LEU A 330 -11.56 -2.46 -15.32
C LEU A 330 -10.63 -1.85 -16.37
N ARG A 331 -11.15 -0.98 -17.22
CA ARG A 331 -10.45 -0.35 -18.34
C ARG A 331 -10.89 1.10 -18.55
N PRO A 332 -10.13 1.90 -19.32
CA PRO A 332 -10.50 3.28 -19.61
C PRO A 332 -11.92 3.41 -20.17
N GLY A 333 -12.66 4.42 -19.69
CA GLY A 333 -14.03 4.66 -20.05
C GLY A 333 -15.07 3.88 -19.22
N VAL A 334 -14.66 2.94 -18.37
CA VAL A 334 -15.54 2.29 -17.39
C VAL A 334 -15.57 3.13 -16.12
N THR A 335 -16.76 3.33 -15.57
CA THR A 335 -16.96 4.07 -14.32
C THR A 335 -17.03 3.15 -13.11
N VAL A 336 -16.83 3.72 -11.93
CA VAL A 336 -17.00 3.02 -10.63
C VAL A 336 -18.40 2.41 -10.55
N GLY A 337 -19.45 3.13 -10.96
CA GLY A 337 -20.83 2.62 -10.99
C GLY A 337 -20.99 1.36 -11.85
N ARG A 338 -20.35 1.31 -13.01
CA ARG A 338 -20.37 0.13 -13.90
C ARG A 338 -19.63 -1.06 -13.29
N LEU A 339 -18.55 -0.80 -12.57
CA LEU A 339 -17.82 -1.86 -11.87
C LEU A 339 -18.64 -2.47 -10.74
N ILE A 340 -19.44 -1.65 -10.02
CA ILE A 340 -20.40 -2.12 -9.02
C ILE A 340 -21.46 -3.03 -9.67
N ASP A 341 -22.06 -2.59 -10.78
CA ASP A 341 -23.05 -3.40 -11.49
C ASP A 341 -22.46 -4.75 -11.93
N LYS A 342 -21.18 -4.73 -12.37
CA LYS A 342 -20.50 -5.96 -12.78
C LYS A 342 -20.31 -6.93 -11.62
N ILE A 343 -19.84 -6.49 -10.44
CA ILE A 343 -19.64 -7.41 -9.30
C ILE A 343 -20.97 -7.98 -8.79
N ILE A 344 -22.02 -7.20 -8.79
CA ILE A 344 -23.36 -7.67 -8.42
C ILE A 344 -23.82 -8.77 -9.41
N ALA A 345 -23.63 -8.56 -10.71
CA ALA A 345 -23.99 -9.56 -11.74
C ALA A 345 -23.16 -10.84 -11.61
N LEU A 346 -21.85 -10.71 -11.37
CA LEU A 346 -20.96 -11.85 -11.13
C LEU A 346 -21.37 -12.63 -9.87
N GLY A 347 -21.71 -11.95 -8.78
CA GLY A 347 -22.22 -12.57 -7.55
C GLY A 347 -23.50 -13.36 -7.77
N LYS A 348 -24.47 -12.78 -8.49
CA LYS A 348 -25.70 -13.49 -8.87
C LYS A 348 -25.42 -14.75 -9.68
N ARG A 349 -24.48 -14.70 -10.63
CA ARG A 349 -24.07 -15.87 -11.43
C ARG A 349 -23.43 -16.96 -10.55
N VAL A 350 -22.58 -16.59 -9.58
CA VAL A 350 -22.06 -17.56 -8.62
C VAL A 350 -23.19 -18.21 -7.85
N GLY A 351 -24.19 -17.44 -7.43
CA GLY A 351 -25.36 -17.93 -6.69
C GLY A 351 -26.30 -18.86 -7.47
N THR A 352 -26.15 -19.01 -8.80
CA THR A 352 -26.89 -20.03 -9.58
C THR A 352 -26.28 -21.43 -9.44
N ARG A 353 -25.09 -21.56 -8.84
CA ARG A 353 -24.47 -22.86 -8.56
C ARG A 353 -25.28 -23.61 -7.47
N SER A 354 -25.17 -24.93 -7.47
CA SER A 354 -25.75 -25.78 -6.42
C SER A 354 -24.83 -25.83 -5.17
N GLY A 355 -25.28 -26.57 -4.15
CA GLY A 355 -24.47 -26.81 -2.94
C GLY A 355 -24.30 -25.57 -2.07
N ALA A 356 -23.13 -25.40 -1.52
CA ALA A 356 -22.84 -24.30 -0.59
C ALA A 356 -22.90 -22.91 -1.24
N LEU A 357 -22.78 -22.82 -2.55
CA LEU A 357 -22.85 -21.56 -3.31
C LEU A 357 -24.28 -21.21 -3.79
N ALA A 358 -25.27 -22.02 -3.51
CA ALA A 358 -26.67 -21.70 -3.86
C ALA A 358 -27.09 -20.39 -3.18
N GLY A 359 -27.49 -19.39 -3.97
CA GLY A 359 -27.83 -18.05 -3.50
C GLY A 359 -26.66 -17.20 -3.04
N ALA A 360 -25.42 -17.61 -3.34
CA ALA A 360 -24.24 -16.83 -3.02
C ALA A 360 -24.27 -15.45 -3.67
N ARG A 361 -23.57 -14.52 -3.07
CA ARG A 361 -23.49 -13.10 -3.47
C ARG A 361 -22.04 -12.65 -3.51
N ALA A 362 -21.77 -11.51 -4.13
CA ALA A 362 -20.44 -10.93 -4.11
C ALA A 362 -20.47 -9.44 -3.75
N SER A 363 -19.41 -9.01 -3.09
CA SER A 363 -19.11 -7.61 -2.80
C SER A 363 -17.71 -7.26 -3.32
N LEU A 364 -17.38 -5.98 -3.33
CA LEU A 364 -16.12 -5.51 -3.89
C LEU A 364 -15.53 -4.39 -3.03
N ILE A 365 -14.23 -4.48 -2.79
CA ILE A 365 -13.41 -3.38 -2.31
C ILE A 365 -12.44 -3.00 -3.43
N VAL A 366 -12.46 -1.71 -3.82
CA VAL A 366 -11.48 -1.13 -4.74
C VAL A 366 -11.04 0.20 -4.19
N HIS A 367 -9.74 0.44 -4.19
CA HIS A 367 -9.21 1.76 -3.92
C HIS A 367 -7.94 2.01 -4.73
N GLY A 368 -7.66 3.28 -5.02
CA GLY A 368 -6.43 3.68 -5.67
C GLY A 368 -5.21 3.34 -4.82
N ARG A 369 -4.08 3.09 -5.46
CA ARG A 369 -2.82 2.77 -4.79
C ARG A 369 -1.64 3.43 -5.49
N GLY A 370 -0.68 3.82 -4.71
CA GLY A 370 0.54 4.47 -5.12
C GLY A 370 1.24 5.03 -3.90
N LEU A 371 1.61 6.30 -3.95
CA LEU A 371 2.16 7.01 -2.80
C LEU A 371 1.11 7.23 -1.70
N GLY A 372 -0.15 7.43 -2.08
CA GLY A 372 -1.29 7.58 -1.19
C GLY A 372 -2.37 6.51 -1.41
N ASP A 373 -3.37 6.52 -0.55
CA ASP A 373 -4.67 5.88 -0.77
C ASP A 373 -5.52 6.81 -1.63
N ASP A 374 -5.26 6.74 -2.93
CA ASP A 374 -5.92 7.61 -3.89
C ASP A 374 -7.36 7.15 -4.17
N ARG A 375 -8.14 8.05 -4.75
CA ARG A 375 -9.52 7.78 -5.21
C ARG A 375 -9.53 6.75 -6.37
N PRO A 376 -10.63 6.00 -6.57
CA PRO A 376 -11.79 5.96 -5.69
C PRO A 376 -11.53 5.12 -4.45
N LEU A 377 -12.37 5.25 -3.44
CA LEU A 377 -12.57 4.23 -2.42
C LEU A 377 -13.96 3.63 -2.63
N LEU A 378 -14.03 2.37 -2.96
CA LEU A 378 -15.26 1.65 -3.15
C LEU A 378 -15.32 0.50 -2.16
N LEU A 379 -16.34 0.51 -1.32
CA LEU A 379 -16.70 -0.57 -0.40
C LEU A 379 -18.15 -0.91 -0.66
N THR A 380 -18.44 -2.09 -1.19
CA THR A 380 -19.82 -2.53 -1.39
C THR A 380 -20.20 -3.58 -0.35
N SER A 381 -21.47 -3.62 0.04
CA SER A 381 -22.05 -4.77 0.70
C SER A 381 -22.48 -5.82 -0.34
N PRO A 382 -22.77 -7.08 0.06
CA PRO A 382 -23.15 -8.14 -0.88
C PRO A 382 -24.37 -7.84 -1.76
N ASP A 383 -25.29 -6.99 -1.30
CA ASP A 383 -26.57 -6.76 -1.95
C ASP A 383 -26.86 -5.30 -2.29
N ALA A 384 -25.98 -4.39 -1.89
CA ALA A 384 -26.26 -2.98 -1.97
C ALA A 384 -25.12 -2.19 -2.61
N ARG A 385 -25.49 -1.14 -3.32
CA ARG A 385 -24.57 -0.05 -3.62
C ARG A 385 -24.14 0.61 -2.30
N PRO A 386 -22.94 1.23 -2.27
CA PRO A 386 -22.52 1.99 -1.11
C PRO A 386 -23.56 3.06 -0.75
N ASP A 387 -23.91 3.14 0.52
CA ASP A 387 -24.82 4.14 1.09
C ASP A 387 -24.09 5.29 1.83
N TYR A 388 -22.75 5.16 1.97
CA TYR A 388 -21.96 6.30 2.39
C TYR A 388 -21.94 7.34 1.24
N GLU A 389 -21.55 8.57 1.52
CA GLU A 389 -21.47 9.71 0.60
C GLU A 389 -20.64 9.45 -0.69
N ALA A 390 -20.75 8.23 -1.25
CA ALA A 390 -20.35 7.93 -2.61
C ALA A 390 -21.28 8.73 -3.50
N THR A 391 -21.06 10.02 -3.49
CA THR A 391 -21.76 11.00 -4.30
C THR A 391 -21.85 10.49 -5.73
N GLU A 392 -22.85 10.93 -6.47
CA GLU A 392 -22.93 10.68 -7.92
C GLU A 392 -21.60 10.94 -8.63
N ARG A 393 -20.81 11.90 -8.13
CA ARG A 393 -19.45 12.20 -8.58
C ARG A 393 -18.51 11.00 -8.44
N SER A 394 -18.49 10.32 -7.29
CA SER A 394 -17.63 9.11 -7.08
C SER A 394 -18.06 7.96 -7.99
N LEU A 395 -19.36 7.78 -8.20
CA LEU A 395 -19.89 6.74 -9.11
C LEU A 395 -19.56 7.04 -10.58
N ALA A 396 -19.46 8.29 -10.95
CA ALA A 396 -19.12 8.74 -12.30
C ALA A 396 -17.60 8.71 -12.59
N MET A 397 -16.75 8.58 -11.56
CA MET A 397 -15.31 8.49 -11.76
C MET A 397 -14.94 7.31 -12.64
N GLY A 398 -13.98 7.56 -13.55
CA GLY A 398 -13.45 6.55 -14.46
C GLY A 398 -12.13 5.95 -13.94
N PHE A 399 -11.64 4.95 -14.65
CA PHE A 399 -10.36 4.31 -14.40
C PHE A 399 -9.40 4.67 -15.55
N PRO A 400 -8.42 5.56 -15.35
CA PRO A 400 -7.49 5.91 -16.42
C PRO A 400 -6.49 4.79 -16.72
N GLU A 401 -5.98 4.75 -17.94
CA GLU A 401 -4.83 3.93 -18.30
C GLU A 401 -3.64 4.28 -17.39
N ASN A 402 -2.92 3.27 -16.91
CA ASN A 402 -1.87 3.38 -15.90
C ASN A 402 -2.34 3.80 -14.50
N GLY A 403 -3.63 3.83 -14.23
CA GLY A 403 -4.13 3.82 -12.87
C GLY A 403 -3.75 2.50 -12.17
N VAL A 404 -3.38 2.57 -10.89
CA VAL A 404 -3.07 1.39 -10.08
C VAL A 404 -4.04 1.30 -8.92
N TYR A 405 -4.63 0.14 -8.73
CA TYR A 405 -5.71 -0.11 -7.77
C TYR A 405 -5.50 -1.41 -7.02
N ILE A 406 -6.07 -1.48 -5.83
CA ILE A 406 -6.28 -2.75 -5.12
C ILE A 406 -7.70 -3.22 -5.42
N VAL A 407 -7.84 -4.44 -5.91
CA VAL A 407 -9.13 -5.03 -6.29
C VAL A 407 -9.36 -6.29 -5.47
N LYS A 408 -10.36 -6.25 -4.58
CA LYS A 408 -10.65 -7.29 -3.58
C LYS A 408 -12.12 -7.71 -3.63
N PRO A 409 -12.55 -8.55 -4.60
CA PRO A 409 -13.89 -9.15 -4.55
C PRO A 409 -13.98 -10.15 -3.41
N THR A 410 -15.15 -10.22 -2.80
CA THR A 410 -15.48 -11.15 -1.74
C THR A 410 -16.74 -11.91 -2.12
N ILE A 411 -16.73 -13.24 -2.03
CA ILE A 411 -17.91 -14.09 -2.17
C ILE A 411 -18.47 -14.38 -0.78
N TRP A 412 -19.78 -14.42 -0.67
CA TRP A 412 -20.54 -14.67 0.54
C TRP A 412 -21.55 -15.78 0.32
N THR A 413 -21.65 -16.72 1.27
CA THR A 413 -22.80 -17.64 1.28
C THR A 413 -24.08 -16.88 1.64
N VAL A 414 -25.23 -17.44 1.27
CA VAL A 414 -26.54 -16.80 1.49
C VAL A 414 -26.85 -16.53 2.96
N ASP A 415 -26.37 -17.39 3.86
CA ASP A 415 -26.49 -17.27 5.31
C ASP A 415 -25.40 -16.42 5.98
N ASN A 416 -24.48 -15.87 5.20
CA ASN A 416 -23.29 -15.13 5.65
C ASN A 416 -22.35 -15.91 6.60
N ARG A 417 -22.47 -17.23 6.68
CA ARG A 417 -21.59 -18.05 7.53
C ARG A 417 -20.19 -18.15 6.99
N TYR A 418 -20.03 -18.16 5.65
CA TYR A 418 -18.74 -18.20 4.99
C TYR A 418 -18.55 -17.00 4.09
N GLN A 419 -17.33 -16.53 4.06
CA GLN A 419 -16.85 -15.54 3.11
C GLN A 419 -15.47 -15.94 2.59
N TYR A 420 -15.20 -15.60 1.36
CA TYR A 420 -13.90 -15.77 0.74
C TYR A 420 -13.50 -14.48 0.06
N ILE A 421 -12.41 -13.89 0.53
CA ILE A 421 -11.81 -12.67 -0.02
C ILE A 421 -10.41 -12.99 -0.54
N TRP A 422 -10.12 -12.49 -1.72
CA TRP A 422 -8.81 -12.56 -2.34
C TRP A 422 -8.61 -11.28 -3.14
N GLY A 423 -7.37 -10.77 -3.24
CA GLY A 423 -7.18 -9.51 -3.93
C GLY A 423 -5.74 -9.22 -4.29
N ASP A 424 -5.56 -8.35 -5.27
CA ASP A 424 -4.26 -8.00 -5.82
C ASP A 424 -4.13 -6.52 -6.13
N THR A 425 -2.88 -6.05 -6.21
CA THR A 425 -2.52 -4.80 -6.87
C THR A 425 -2.61 -5.00 -8.37
N VAL A 426 -3.38 -4.16 -9.04
CA VAL A 426 -3.62 -4.25 -10.49
C VAL A 426 -3.31 -2.92 -11.16
N ARG A 427 -2.81 -2.98 -12.40
CA ARG A 427 -2.62 -1.83 -13.28
C ARG A 427 -3.66 -1.85 -14.39
N VAL A 428 -4.33 -0.74 -14.61
CA VAL A 428 -5.27 -0.56 -15.73
C VAL A 428 -4.50 -0.42 -17.03
N THR A 429 -4.90 -1.20 -18.02
CA THR A 429 -4.42 -1.10 -19.41
C THR A 429 -5.59 -0.83 -20.34
N ARG A 430 -5.35 -0.61 -21.63
CA ARG A 430 -6.40 -0.38 -22.63
C ARG A 430 -7.42 -1.52 -22.69
N ASP A 431 -6.95 -2.76 -22.50
CA ASP A 431 -7.73 -3.98 -22.72
C ASP A 431 -8.29 -4.59 -21.43
N GLY A 432 -8.11 -3.93 -20.27
CA GLY A 432 -8.50 -4.41 -18.96
C GLY A 432 -7.37 -4.24 -17.95
N ALA A 433 -7.66 -4.49 -16.68
CA ALA A 433 -6.62 -4.44 -15.65
C ALA A 433 -5.75 -5.70 -15.69
N LYS A 434 -4.47 -5.52 -15.46
CA LYS A 434 -3.49 -6.61 -15.33
C LYS A 434 -3.02 -6.69 -13.89
N ARG A 435 -2.98 -7.91 -13.36
CA ARG A 435 -2.37 -8.18 -12.07
C ARG A 435 -0.89 -7.81 -12.11
N MET A 436 -0.41 -7.18 -11.09
CA MET A 436 1.03 -6.95 -10.90
C MET A 436 1.68 -8.11 -10.14
N GLY A 437 0.90 -8.85 -9.33
CA GLY A 437 1.35 -10.08 -8.69
C GLY A 437 1.35 -11.29 -9.63
N ARG A 438 2.23 -12.25 -9.34
CA ARG A 438 2.43 -13.49 -10.12
C ARG A 438 1.88 -14.73 -9.43
N ALA A 439 1.67 -14.66 -8.11
CA ALA A 439 1.12 -15.80 -7.36
C ALA A 439 -0.23 -16.23 -7.94
N PRO A 440 -0.49 -17.54 -8.03
CA PRO A 440 -1.76 -18.07 -8.55
C PRO A 440 -2.99 -17.55 -7.79
N ILE A 441 -4.12 -17.46 -8.48
CA ILE A 441 -5.39 -17.10 -7.87
C ILE A 441 -5.96 -18.35 -7.18
N GLY A 442 -6.30 -18.26 -5.90
CA GLY A 442 -6.91 -19.37 -5.18
C GLY A 442 -6.52 -19.44 -3.71
N MET A 443 -6.89 -20.54 -3.06
CA MET A 443 -6.52 -20.85 -1.69
C MET A 443 -5.10 -21.42 -1.67
N ILE A 444 -4.23 -20.86 -0.84
CA ILE A 444 -2.92 -21.44 -0.55
C ILE A 444 -3.09 -22.49 0.55
N LEU A 445 -2.43 -23.63 0.41
CA LEU A 445 -2.30 -24.62 1.48
C LEU A 445 -0.88 -24.58 2.02
N SER A 446 -0.70 -24.44 3.34
CA SER A 446 0.62 -24.53 3.91
C SER A 446 1.15 -25.97 3.78
N PRO A 447 2.40 -26.15 3.31
CA PRO A 447 2.96 -27.48 3.08
C PRO A 447 3.38 -28.14 4.39
N ASP A 448 3.43 -29.47 4.42
CA ASP A 448 4.02 -30.26 5.52
C ASP A 448 5.56 -30.11 5.60
N LYS A 449 6.17 -29.52 4.57
CA LYS A 449 7.61 -29.30 4.45
C LYS A 449 7.89 -27.80 4.23
N PRO A 450 9.12 -27.32 4.52
CA PRO A 450 9.49 -25.94 4.26
C PRO A 450 9.16 -25.49 2.83
N PHE A 451 8.55 -24.32 2.71
CA PHE A 451 8.20 -23.73 1.41
C PHE A 451 9.46 -23.31 0.65
N THR A 452 9.64 -23.78 -0.57
CA THR A 452 10.80 -23.46 -1.41
C THR A 452 10.45 -22.66 -2.65
N ALA A 453 9.23 -22.78 -3.15
CA ALA A 453 8.69 -22.08 -4.31
C ALA A 453 7.16 -22.22 -4.30
N TRP A 454 6.47 -21.59 -5.25
CA TRP A 454 5.03 -21.79 -5.46
C TRP A 454 4.78 -23.13 -6.19
N PRO A 455 4.54 -24.25 -5.53
CA PRO A 455 4.16 -25.49 -6.20
C PRO A 455 2.67 -25.42 -6.58
N SER A 456 2.33 -25.95 -7.74
CA SER A 456 0.97 -25.94 -8.26
C SER A 456 -0.04 -26.68 -7.39
N ASP A 457 0.43 -27.66 -6.63
CA ASP A 457 -0.38 -28.46 -5.72
C ASP A 457 -0.75 -27.76 -4.39
N ASN A 458 -0.04 -26.68 -4.04
CA ASN A 458 -0.33 -25.87 -2.85
C ASN A 458 -1.36 -24.78 -3.11
N VAL A 459 -1.73 -24.54 -4.36
CA VAL A 459 -2.65 -23.48 -4.76
C VAL A 459 -3.78 -24.07 -5.58
N VAL A 460 -5.00 -23.71 -5.24
CA VAL A 460 -6.18 -24.11 -6.01
C VAL A 460 -6.37 -23.16 -7.16
N HIS A 461 -6.22 -23.66 -8.36
CA HIS A 461 -6.49 -22.92 -9.58
C HIS A 461 -7.90 -23.20 -10.09
N ALA A 462 -8.52 -22.21 -10.74
CA ALA A 462 -9.59 -22.50 -11.68
C ALA A 462 -8.97 -23.02 -12.98
N GLU A 463 -9.51 -24.06 -13.55
CA GLU A 463 -9.13 -24.51 -14.88
C GLU A 463 -9.34 -23.36 -15.88
N GLY A 464 -8.27 -22.92 -16.55
CA GLY A 464 -8.33 -21.84 -17.55
C GLY A 464 -7.95 -20.43 -17.06
N ALA A 465 -7.52 -20.24 -15.80
CA ALA A 465 -7.02 -18.95 -15.31
C ALA A 465 -5.49 -18.81 -15.54
N THR A 466 -5.05 -18.78 -16.80
CA THR A 466 -3.67 -18.42 -17.19
C THR A 466 -3.58 -17.00 -17.69
#